data_69923bf56125af8600187719f8d383fd
#
_entry.id   69923bf56125af8600187719f8d383fd
#
_cell.length_a   1.000
_cell.length_b   1.000
_cell.length_c   1.000
_cell.angle_alpha   90.00
_cell.angle_beta   90.00
_cell.angle_gamma   90.00
#
_symmetry.space_group_name_H-M   'P 1'
#
loop_
_entity.id
_entity.type
_entity.pdbx_description
1 polymer ?
#
loop_
_entity_poly.entity_id
_entity_poly.type
_entity_poly.pdbx_seq_one_letter_code
_entity_poly.pdbx_strand_id
1 'polypeptide(L)'
;MSTLSIDFETRATVDLRETGVYPYAAHPDTDIWCMAWAFDDEPVQLWVPGQGLPPAIQDHILRGGELRAWNAQFERIIWREIMVPRYGAAPVPPEQWVCSMVEARAMGLPGSLDQAAKVLGVTQQKDSEGYGLMMRLTRPRSTGKDGRPIWWTNAEGKLDRLYEYCKQDVRTERAIIKALRRLTPNERELYLLDQRINDRGLGLDVALIESAMEVASEGTERANAALSELTGGAVRKVSNNGDLRAYLNEQGLGVDSVSKPVVAELLSSDLDPTVRQVLQLKADAGRTSVAKLKSMLAAVCADHRVRGLLQYYGASTGRWAGRLVQPHNFPRGTVENPEWYIPLVMQRRYDEIDMYAPPLGVISSLLRSMLVATEGRTFVGGDFSAIEARVLNWLAGQEDILEAFRAYDAGDKSMDPYKRMAVMMGLAPSTAEVTKQDRQAGKAAELGCGFQMAAKKYVTAAWDVYQVRLDLKGAHEAVKIYRKSHEKVVQLWWDLETACVEATLNPGVVHTVAGKLKVVVRGAYLYIILPSGRPLCYAAPAVRERTSVIEVAEEQPDGSVILIEKEMTKMGLEFSALDPITKQWTRERTDRKSTRLNSSHLGISYAVFCLK
;
A
#
# COMPACT_ATOMS: atom_id res chain seq x y z
N MET A 1 -6.12 20.77 27.04
CA MET A 1 -4.90 21.45 26.54
C MET A 1 -5.28 22.06 25.21
N SER A 2 -4.83 23.28 24.94
CA SER A 2 -5.07 23.91 23.64
C SER A 2 -4.27 23.19 22.55
N THR A 3 -4.77 23.24 21.32
CA THR A 3 -4.16 22.63 20.14
C THR A 3 -3.74 23.71 19.17
N LEU A 4 -2.51 23.66 18.68
CA LEU A 4 -2.01 24.53 17.64
C LEU A 4 -2.11 23.83 16.28
N SER A 5 -3.01 24.28 15.41
CA SER A 5 -3.09 23.83 14.00
C SER A 5 -2.12 24.64 13.15
N ILE A 6 -1.34 23.96 12.29
CA ILE A 6 -0.37 24.62 11.40
C ILE A 6 -0.36 23.98 10.02
N ASP A 7 0.01 24.77 9.01
CA ASP A 7 0.27 24.34 7.64
C ASP A 7 1.40 25.19 7.05
N PHE A 8 2.29 24.59 6.23
CA PHE A 8 3.41 25.27 5.59
C PHE A 8 3.28 25.28 4.08
N GLU A 9 3.56 26.43 3.48
CA GLU A 9 3.91 26.51 2.07
C GLU A 9 5.41 26.70 1.91
N THR A 10 6.02 25.86 1.04
CA THR A 10 7.47 25.79 0.87
C THR A 10 7.88 25.99 -0.58
N ARG A 11 9.18 26.26 -0.79
CA ARG A 11 9.82 26.35 -2.10
C ARG A 11 11.09 25.49 -2.12
N ALA A 12 11.42 24.91 -3.27
CA ALA A 12 12.65 24.14 -3.45
C ALA A 12 13.04 24.02 -4.93
N THR A 13 14.30 23.72 -5.18
CA THR A 13 14.80 23.34 -6.52
C THR A 13 14.60 21.86 -6.80
N VAL A 14 14.43 21.04 -5.75
CA VAL A 14 14.20 19.57 -5.84
C VAL A 14 12.70 19.24 -5.76
N ASP A 15 12.30 18.13 -6.37
CA ASP A 15 10.91 17.68 -6.38
C ASP A 15 10.61 16.79 -5.16
N LEU A 16 9.71 17.26 -4.29
CA LEU A 16 9.24 16.55 -3.09
C LEU A 16 8.72 15.13 -3.40
N ARG A 17 8.12 14.92 -4.57
CA ARG A 17 7.54 13.61 -4.94
C ARG A 17 8.62 12.58 -5.25
N GLU A 18 9.76 13.03 -5.75
CA GLU A 18 10.91 12.17 -6.08
C GLU A 18 11.80 11.93 -4.87
N THR A 19 12.15 13.01 -4.14
CA THR A 19 13.10 12.94 -3.03
C THR A 19 12.46 12.47 -1.72
N GLY A 20 11.16 12.73 -1.54
CA GLY A 20 10.53 12.63 -0.21
C GLY A 20 10.90 13.81 0.69
N VAL A 21 10.21 13.93 1.83
CA VAL A 21 10.31 15.12 2.69
C VAL A 21 11.69 15.29 3.35
N TYR A 22 12.42 14.21 3.63
CA TYR A 22 13.70 14.32 4.36
C TYR A 22 14.81 14.96 3.51
N PRO A 23 15.17 14.46 2.31
CA PRO A 23 16.13 15.17 1.45
C PRO A 23 15.60 16.51 1.00
N TYR A 24 14.27 16.63 0.76
CA TYR A 24 13.64 17.89 0.39
C TYR A 24 13.89 18.98 1.45
N ALA A 25 13.58 18.72 2.71
CA ALA A 25 13.73 19.69 3.79
C ALA A 25 15.20 20.01 4.13
N ALA A 26 16.10 19.03 3.94
CA ALA A 26 17.54 19.21 4.16
C ALA A 26 18.25 19.93 3.01
N HIS A 27 17.60 20.10 1.84
CA HIS A 27 18.20 20.74 0.68
C HIS A 27 18.44 22.24 0.95
N PRO A 28 19.63 22.79 0.63
CA PRO A 28 19.98 24.19 0.95
C PRO A 28 19.03 25.22 0.33
N ASP A 29 18.48 24.95 -0.86
CA ASP A 29 17.54 25.84 -1.54
C ASP A 29 16.10 25.72 -1.05
N THR A 30 15.80 24.73 -0.20
CA THR A 30 14.46 24.58 0.36
C THR A 30 14.25 25.62 1.47
N ASP A 31 13.13 26.33 1.38
CA ASP A 31 12.77 27.32 2.39
C ASP A 31 11.23 27.47 2.47
N ILE A 32 10.76 28.22 3.45
CA ILE A 32 9.35 28.45 3.73
C ILE A 32 8.88 29.73 3.04
N TRP A 33 7.73 29.69 2.36
CA TRP A 33 7.01 30.87 1.92
C TRP A 33 6.20 31.48 3.06
N CYS A 34 5.43 30.64 3.76
CA CYS A 34 4.62 31.05 4.91
C CYS A 34 4.25 29.87 5.78
N MET A 35 3.80 30.17 6.99
CA MET A 35 3.11 29.26 7.90
C MET A 35 1.78 29.89 8.30
N ALA A 36 0.67 29.21 7.99
CA ALA A 36 -0.62 29.53 8.59
C ALA A 36 -0.76 28.77 9.91
N TRP A 37 -1.34 29.42 10.93
CA TRP A 37 -1.48 28.84 12.25
C TRP A 37 -2.68 29.37 13.01
N ALA A 38 -3.22 28.58 13.92
CA ALA A 38 -4.27 29.00 14.84
C ALA A 38 -4.32 28.11 16.09
N PHE A 39 -4.61 28.70 17.23
CA PHE A 39 -5.00 27.94 18.42
C PHE A 39 -6.49 27.66 18.41
N ASP A 40 -6.85 26.45 18.78
CA ASP A 40 -8.24 25.98 18.96
C ASP A 40 -9.22 26.57 17.92
N ASP A 41 -10.18 27.40 18.34
CA ASP A 41 -11.16 28.06 17.46
C ASP A 41 -10.80 29.53 17.14
N GLU A 42 -9.60 30.02 17.48
CA GLU A 42 -9.15 31.36 17.16
C GLU A 42 -9.01 31.62 15.64
N PRO A 43 -9.04 32.88 15.19
CA PRO A 43 -8.80 33.22 13.79
C PRO A 43 -7.45 32.70 13.29
N VAL A 44 -7.41 32.18 12.06
CA VAL A 44 -6.17 31.74 11.44
C VAL A 44 -5.27 32.92 11.13
N GLN A 45 -4.06 32.86 11.64
CA GLN A 45 -3.00 33.85 11.47
C GLN A 45 -1.97 33.37 10.44
N LEU A 46 -1.09 34.28 10.04
CA LEU A 46 0.00 34.00 9.11
C LEU A 46 1.33 34.44 9.72
N TRP A 47 2.34 33.62 9.53
CA TRP A 47 3.73 33.96 9.73
C TRP A 47 4.49 33.83 8.40
N VAL A 48 5.41 34.77 8.14
CA VAL A 48 6.29 34.72 6.96
C VAL A 48 7.75 34.93 7.38
N PRO A 49 8.73 34.39 6.63
CA PRO A 49 10.16 34.63 6.86
C PRO A 49 10.48 36.15 6.98
N GLY A 50 11.34 36.50 7.91
CA GLY A 50 11.68 37.89 8.24
C GLY A 50 10.86 38.47 9.40
N GLN A 51 9.78 37.81 9.82
CA GLN A 51 9.06 38.11 11.05
C GLN A 51 9.60 37.26 12.21
N GLY A 52 9.60 37.78 13.42
CA GLY A 52 9.84 36.98 14.62
C GLY A 52 8.76 35.90 14.78
N LEU A 53 9.14 34.69 15.21
CA LEU A 53 8.13 33.67 15.53
C LEU A 53 7.29 34.14 16.72
N PRO A 54 5.94 34.05 16.64
CA PRO A 54 5.07 34.49 17.72
C PRO A 54 5.42 33.81 19.06
N PRO A 55 5.62 34.58 20.14
CA PRO A 55 5.98 34.03 21.45
C PRO A 55 4.98 32.98 21.96
N ALA A 56 3.70 33.17 21.66
CA ALA A 56 2.65 32.22 22.04
C ALA A 56 2.88 30.80 21.47
N ILE A 57 3.44 30.69 20.26
CA ILE A 57 3.80 29.38 19.66
C ILE A 57 4.96 28.74 20.43
N GLN A 58 6.01 29.53 20.75
CA GLN A 58 7.16 29.07 21.54
C GLN A 58 6.72 28.56 22.92
N ASP A 59 5.93 29.40 23.62
CA ASP A 59 5.40 29.05 24.94
C ASP A 59 4.53 27.77 24.92
N HIS A 60 3.70 27.61 23.89
CA HIS A 60 2.86 26.43 23.72
C HIS A 60 3.72 25.17 23.58
N ILE A 61 4.76 25.22 22.73
CA ILE A 61 5.67 24.09 22.52
C ILE A 61 6.42 23.75 23.81
N LEU A 62 6.98 24.75 24.49
CA LEU A 62 7.76 24.54 25.71
C LEU A 62 6.93 23.99 26.87
N ARG A 63 5.61 24.27 26.90
CA ARG A 63 4.67 23.66 27.86
C ARG A 63 4.17 22.27 27.46
N GLY A 64 4.70 21.69 26.38
CA GLY A 64 4.29 20.37 25.91
C GLY A 64 2.95 20.36 25.17
N GLY A 65 2.55 21.49 24.59
CA GLY A 65 1.30 21.64 23.86
C GLY A 65 1.25 20.82 22.57
N GLU A 66 0.04 20.46 22.13
CA GLU A 66 -0.18 19.65 20.93
C GLU A 66 -0.10 20.50 19.66
N LEU A 67 0.69 20.04 18.68
CA LEU A 67 0.71 20.56 17.31
C LEU A 67 -0.02 19.61 16.38
N ARG A 68 -0.86 20.15 15.53
CA ARG A 68 -1.69 19.37 14.61
C ARG A 68 -1.52 19.86 13.18
N ALA A 69 -1.46 18.91 12.25
CA ALA A 69 -1.37 19.22 10.83
C ALA A 69 -2.00 18.10 9.99
N TRP A 70 -2.42 18.42 8.77
CA TRP A 70 -2.83 17.44 7.78
C TRP A 70 -1.59 16.82 7.12
N ASN A 71 -1.31 15.53 7.36
CA ASN A 71 -0.05 14.87 7.00
C ASN A 71 1.15 15.36 7.82
N ALA A 72 0.98 15.46 9.13
CA ALA A 72 1.92 16.05 10.08
C ALA A 72 3.39 15.61 9.95
N GLN A 73 3.71 14.52 9.23
CA GLN A 73 5.09 14.15 8.94
C GLN A 73 5.82 15.22 8.12
N PHE A 74 5.12 15.88 7.18
CA PHE A 74 5.71 16.95 6.38
C PHE A 74 6.05 18.15 7.27
N GLU A 75 5.07 18.68 8.02
CA GLU A 75 5.24 19.83 8.90
C GLU A 75 6.29 19.57 9.97
N ARG A 76 6.30 18.37 10.54
CA ARG A 76 7.28 17.97 11.55
C ARG A 76 8.71 17.99 11.02
N ILE A 77 8.94 17.52 9.79
CA ILE A 77 10.27 17.54 9.20
C ILE A 77 10.68 18.94 8.75
N ILE A 78 9.77 19.71 8.14
CA ILE A 78 10.02 21.15 7.84
C ILE A 78 10.34 21.92 9.13
N TRP A 79 9.61 21.67 10.21
CA TRP A 79 9.88 22.28 11.50
C TRP A 79 11.29 21.96 12.00
N ARG A 80 11.66 20.67 11.99
CA ARG A 80 12.96 20.21 12.48
C ARG A 80 14.13 20.72 11.64
N GLU A 81 14.02 20.66 10.30
CA GLU A 81 15.14 20.95 9.41
C GLU A 81 15.25 22.43 9.03
N ILE A 82 14.16 23.20 9.13
CA ILE A 82 14.15 24.60 8.70
C ILE A 82 13.77 25.56 9.84
N MET A 83 12.62 25.36 10.52
CA MET A 83 12.17 26.29 11.56
C MET A 83 13.13 26.37 12.75
N VAL A 84 13.62 25.22 13.22
CA VAL A 84 14.57 25.18 14.36
C VAL A 84 15.90 25.84 13.99
N PRO A 85 16.65 25.39 12.96
CA PRO A 85 17.99 25.92 12.69
C PRO A 85 18.02 27.31 12.06
N ARG A 86 17.00 27.70 11.27
CA ARG A 86 17.04 28.98 10.54
C ARG A 86 16.22 30.11 11.20
N TYR A 87 15.12 29.74 11.88
CA TYR A 87 14.20 30.71 12.45
C TYR A 87 14.13 30.67 13.99
N GLY A 88 14.98 29.87 14.63
CA GLY A 88 15.10 29.83 16.10
C GLY A 88 13.87 29.29 16.83
N ALA A 89 13.06 28.44 16.13
CA ALA A 89 11.92 27.81 16.75
C ALA A 89 12.37 26.76 17.80
N ALA A 90 11.57 26.57 18.86
CA ALA A 90 11.78 25.50 19.81
C ALA A 90 11.62 24.12 19.11
N PRO A 91 12.46 23.12 19.43
CA PRO A 91 12.30 21.79 18.90
C PRO A 91 11.01 21.14 19.44
N VAL A 92 10.28 20.42 18.57
CA VAL A 92 9.02 19.76 18.91
C VAL A 92 9.22 18.25 18.83
N PRO A 93 9.11 17.51 19.93
CA PRO A 93 9.22 16.06 19.93
C PRO A 93 8.05 15.41 19.20
N PRO A 94 8.23 14.21 18.60
CA PRO A 94 7.19 13.51 17.85
C PRO A 94 5.88 13.29 18.62
N GLU A 95 5.97 13.19 19.94
CA GLU A 95 4.85 12.97 20.86
C GLU A 95 3.87 14.14 20.91
N GLN A 96 4.31 15.36 20.61
CA GLN A 96 3.45 16.55 20.54
C GLN A 96 2.71 16.67 19.20
N TRP A 97 3.15 15.96 18.16
CA TRP A 97 2.52 16.05 16.85
C TRP A 97 1.32 15.12 16.70
N VAL A 98 0.23 15.63 16.17
CA VAL A 98 -0.97 14.86 15.81
C VAL A 98 -1.23 15.01 14.30
N CYS A 99 -1.46 13.90 13.64
CA CYS A 99 -1.73 13.86 12.21
C CYS A 99 -3.23 13.68 11.94
N SER A 100 -3.90 14.73 11.51
CA SER A 100 -5.34 14.70 11.19
C SER A 100 -5.65 13.78 10.02
N MET A 101 -4.75 13.66 9.03
CA MET A 101 -4.89 12.69 7.93
C MET A 101 -4.93 11.25 8.42
N VAL A 102 -4.12 10.90 9.42
CA VAL A 102 -4.11 9.54 9.98
C VAL A 102 -5.40 9.27 10.74
N GLU A 103 -5.90 10.24 11.52
CA GLU A 103 -7.20 10.12 12.19
C GLU A 103 -8.35 9.95 11.17
N ALA A 104 -8.34 10.73 10.08
CA ALA A 104 -9.31 10.59 9.00
C ALA A 104 -9.25 9.19 8.35
N ARG A 105 -8.06 8.71 8.03
CA ARG A 105 -7.87 7.36 7.47
C ARG A 105 -8.28 6.25 8.44
N ALA A 106 -8.06 6.43 9.73
CA ALA A 106 -8.52 5.50 10.75
C ALA A 106 -10.06 5.41 10.83
N MET A 107 -10.76 6.41 10.31
CA MET A 107 -12.22 6.41 10.13
C MET A 107 -12.65 5.99 8.72
N GLY A 108 -11.74 5.49 7.87
CA GLY A 108 -12.04 5.08 6.50
C GLY A 108 -12.24 6.25 5.52
N LEU A 109 -11.96 7.47 5.95
CA LEU A 109 -12.07 8.68 5.11
C LEU A 109 -10.87 8.81 4.14
N PRO A 110 -11.02 9.60 3.06
CA PRO A 110 -9.91 9.90 2.16
C PRO A 110 -8.73 10.57 2.87
N GLY A 111 -7.51 10.25 2.44
CA GLY A 111 -6.30 10.92 2.95
C GLY A 111 -6.01 12.29 2.32
N SER A 112 -6.73 12.70 1.27
CA SER A 112 -6.67 14.04 0.71
C SER A 112 -7.55 14.99 1.50
N LEU A 113 -7.02 16.16 1.88
CA LEU A 113 -7.76 17.20 2.62
C LEU A 113 -9.02 17.61 1.84
N ASP A 114 -8.90 17.87 0.54
CA ASP A 114 -10.00 18.25 -0.33
C ASP A 114 -11.11 17.17 -0.38
N GLN A 115 -10.71 15.90 -0.60
CA GLN A 115 -11.66 14.81 -0.65
C GLN A 115 -12.33 14.56 0.71
N ALA A 116 -11.59 14.65 1.81
CA ALA A 116 -12.15 14.49 3.15
C ALA A 116 -13.17 15.60 3.47
N ALA A 117 -12.86 16.85 3.12
CA ALA A 117 -13.76 17.98 3.26
C ALA A 117 -15.07 17.79 2.50
N LYS A 118 -14.98 17.36 1.23
CA LYS A 118 -16.15 17.09 0.38
C LYS A 118 -17.02 15.96 0.94
N VAL A 119 -16.38 14.87 1.37
CA VAL A 119 -17.08 13.70 1.94
C VAL A 119 -17.82 14.05 3.23
N LEU A 120 -17.22 14.85 4.08
CA LEU A 120 -17.83 15.29 5.35
C LEU A 120 -18.81 16.44 5.18
N GLY A 121 -18.88 17.06 3.98
CA GLY A 121 -19.79 18.16 3.71
C GLY A 121 -19.49 19.42 4.55
N VAL A 122 -18.22 19.60 4.98
CA VAL A 122 -17.87 20.79 5.75
C VAL A 122 -17.97 22.05 4.89
N THR A 123 -18.39 23.16 5.48
CA THR A 123 -18.55 24.44 4.76
C THR A 123 -17.22 25.01 4.26
N GLN A 124 -16.16 24.76 5.01
CA GLN A 124 -14.80 25.15 4.64
C GLN A 124 -14.23 24.13 3.66
N GLN A 125 -14.12 24.52 2.38
CA GLN A 125 -13.58 23.66 1.32
C GLN A 125 -12.16 24.09 0.96
N LYS A 126 -11.36 23.15 0.45
CA LYS A 126 -10.05 23.44 -0.09
C LYS A 126 -10.15 24.30 -1.34
N ASP A 127 -9.23 25.25 -1.48
CA ASP A 127 -9.14 26.13 -2.63
C ASP A 127 -8.48 25.43 -3.83
N SER A 128 -9.31 24.93 -4.74
CA SER A 128 -8.84 24.21 -5.92
C SER A 128 -8.12 25.09 -6.95
N GLU A 129 -8.45 26.38 -7.04
CA GLU A 129 -7.78 27.33 -7.94
C GLU A 129 -6.39 27.70 -7.42
N GLY A 130 -6.26 27.88 -6.09
CA GLY A 130 -4.99 28.14 -5.43
C GLY A 130 -3.97 27.01 -5.60
N TYR A 131 -4.43 25.78 -5.76
CA TYR A 131 -3.54 24.61 -5.93
C TYR A 131 -2.61 24.75 -7.14
N GLY A 132 -3.11 25.19 -8.30
CA GLY A 132 -2.30 25.40 -9.51
C GLY A 132 -1.24 26.50 -9.32
N LEU A 133 -1.57 27.54 -8.58
CA LEU A 133 -0.64 28.61 -8.22
C LEU A 133 0.43 28.11 -7.24
N MET A 134 0.03 27.40 -6.18
CA MET A 134 0.94 26.79 -5.20
C MET A 134 1.98 25.90 -5.91
N MET A 135 1.56 24.99 -6.79
CA MET A 135 2.46 24.12 -7.55
C MET A 135 3.47 24.89 -8.43
N ARG A 136 3.12 26.07 -8.88
CA ARG A 136 4.03 26.96 -9.62
C ARG A 136 5.03 27.65 -8.72
N LEU A 137 4.56 28.15 -7.57
CA LEU A 137 5.38 28.91 -6.64
C LEU A 137 6.34 28.04 -5.83
N THR A 138 6.08 26.73 -5.71
CA THR A 138 7.02 25.80 -5.06
C THR A 138 8.34 25.68 -5.81
N ARG A 139 8.41 26.04 -7.10
CA ARG A 139 9.61 25.95 -7.94
C ARG A 139 10.17 27.34 -8.26
N PRO A 140 11.47 27.47 -8.56
CA PRO A 140 12.03 28.73 -9.03
C PRO A 140 11.27 29.26 -10.25
N ARG A 141 11.16 30.58 -10.35
CA ARG A 141 10.63 31.27 -11.54
C ARG A 141 11.53 31.02 -12.76
N SER A 142 12.84 31.03 -12.54
CA SER A 142 13.89 30.80 -13.54
C SER A 142 15.21 30.49 -12.86
N THR A 143 16.22 30.14 -13.66
CA THR A 143 17.61 30.01 -13.19
C THR A 143 18.42 31.21 -13.71
N GLY A 144 19.19 31.83 -12.83
CA GLY A 144 20.10 32.93 -13.18
C GLY A 144 21.28 32.46 -14.03
N LYS A 145 22.01 33.41 -14.63
CA LYS A 145 23.22 33.12 -15.42
C LYS A 145 24.34 32.48 -14.57
N ASP A 146 24.30 32.67 -13.29
CA ASP A 146 25.21 32.10 -12.28
C ASP A 146 24.77 30.72 -11.77
N GLY A 147 23.70 30.15 -12.36
CA GLY A 147 23.13 28.86 -11.96
C GLY A 147 22.25 28.92 -10.71
N ARG A 148 22.08 30.07 -10.07
CA ARG A 148 21.28 30.21 -8.86
C ARG A 148 19.78 30.32 -9.16
N PRO A 149 18.90 29.79 -8.30
CA PRO A 149 17.47 29.91 -8.48
C PRO A 149 17.01 31.36 -8.29
N ILE A 150 16.18 31.85 -9.21
CA ILE A 150 15.47 33.13 -9.09
C ILE A 150 14.06 32.82 -8.61
N TRP A 151 13.76 33.23 -7.39
CA TRP A 151 12.47 32.98 -6.75
C TRP A 151 11.40 34.00 -7.17
N TRP A 152 10.17 33.63 -6.98
CA TRP A 152 9.02 34.50 -7.19
C TRP A 152 9.02 35.64 -6.17
N THR A 153 8.49 36.77 -6.57
CA THR A 153 8.27 37.97 -5.71
C THR A 153 6.78 38.25 -5.65
N ASN A 154 6.36 39.09 -4.70
CA ASN A 154 4.95 39.45 -4.57
C ASN A 154 4.51 40.56 -5.53
N ALA A 155 5.29 40.92 -6.54
CA ALA A 155 5.00 42.03 -7.46
C ALA A 155 3.63 41.98 -8.16
N GLU A 156 3.02 40.76 -8.24
CA GLU A 156 1.70 40.55 -8.85
C GLU A 156 0.66 40.02 -7.85
N GLY A 157 0.87 40.20 -6.54
CA GLY A 157 -0.02 39.67 -5.49
C GLY A 157 -0.13 38.13 -5.43
N LYS A 158 0.77 37.43 -6.12
CA LYS A 158 0.74 35.93 -6.17
C LYS A 158 1.06 35.32 -4.82
N LEU A 159 1.96 35.92 -4.03
CA LEU A 159 2.27 35.43 -2.69
C LEU A 159 1.10 35.67 -1.74
N ASP A 160 0.40 36.82 -1.84
CA ASP A 160 -0.80 37.07 -1.03
C ASP A 160 -1.88 36.01 -1.30
N ARG A 161 -2.04 35.59 -2.57
CA ARG A 161 -2.97 34.53 -2.93
C ARG A 161 -2.53 33.17 -2.38
N LEU A 162 -1.22 32.87 -2.35
CA LEU A 162 -0.67 31.68 -1.71
C LEU A 162 -0.87 31.71 -0.19
N TYR A 163 -0.73 32.86 0.44
CA TYR A 163 -0.95 33.03 1.88
C TYR A 163 -2.40 32.75 2.28
N GLU A 164 -3.36 33.21 1.48
CA GLU A 164 -4.78 32.89 1.71
C GLU A 164 -5.08 31.41 1.45
N TYR A 165 -4.41 30.78 0.47
CA TYR A 165 -4.50 29.34 0.23
C TYR A 165 -4.04 28.55 1.47
N CYS A 166 -2.86 28.85 2.03
CA CYS A 166 -2.33 28.22 3.23
C CYS A 166 -3.28 28.38 4.43
N LYS A 167 -3.82 29.60 4.65
CA LYS A 167 -4.83 29.83 5.70
C LYS A 167 -6.09 29.00 5.47
N GLN A 168 -6.52 28.85 4.22
CA GLN A 168 -7.71 28.06 3.88
C GLN A 168 -7.51 26.58 4.19
N ASP A 169 -6.30 26.04 3.99
CA ASP A 169 -5.99 24.64 4.32
C ASP A 169 -6.11 24.41 5.84
N VAL A 170 -5.61 25.32 6.69
CA VAL A 170 -5.82 25.27 8.16
C VAL A 170 -7.30 25.38 8.54
N ARG A 171 -8.08 26.29 7.91
CA ARG A 171 -9.52 26.39 8.17
C ARG A 171 -10.26 25.10 7.81
N THR A 172 -9.91 24.52 6.67
CA THR A 172 -10.50 23.28 6.18
C THR A 172 -10.17 22.10 7.10
N GLU A 173 -8.90 21.97 7.50
CA GLU A 173 -8.48 20.93 8.45
C GLU A 173 -9.24 21.04 9.77
N ARG A 174 -9.32 22.24 10.36
CA ARG A 174 -10.03 22.48 11.63
C ARG A 174 -11.51 22.16 11.55
N ALA A 175 -12.16 22.41 10.41
CA ALA A 175 -13.55 21.99 10.20
C ALA A 175 -13.70 20.48 10.16
N ILE A 176 -12.76 19.76 9.52
CA ILE A 176 -12.74 18.29 9.45
C ILE A 176 -12.49 17.68 10.84
N ILE A 177 -11.55 18.20 11.60
CA ILE A 177 -11.16 17.69 12.93
C ILE A 177 -12.36 17.52 13.86
N LYS A 178 -13.36 18.42 13.77
CA LYS A 178 -14.60 18.34 14.58
C LYS A 178 -15.40 17.05 14.35
N ALA A 179 -15.22 16.41 13.20
CA ALA A 179 -15.86 15.14 12.85
C ALA A 179 -14.96 13.91 13.08
N LEU A 180 -13.67 14.11 13.41
CA LEU A 180 -12.74 12.99 13.58
C LEU A 180 -12.74 12.47 15.01
N ARG A 181 -12.55 11.15 15.15
CA ARG A 181 -12.15 10.55 16.41
C ARG A 181 -10.64 10.63 16.60
N ARG A 182 -10.20 10.74 17.82
CA ARG A 182 -8.79 10.55 18.17
C ARG A 182 -8.39 9.08 17.97
N LEU A 183 -7.11 8.87 17.67
CA LEU A 183 -6.53 7.53 17.75
C LEU A 183 -6.67 6.98 19.18
N THR A 184 -6.94 5.68 19.31
CA THR A 184 -6.84 5.02 20.61
C THR A 184 -5.39 5.07 21.11
N PRO A 185 -5.13 4.89 22.43
CA PRO A 185 -3.76 4.88 22.96
C PRO A 185 -2.83 3.92 22.20
N ASN A 186 -3.28 2.69 21.92
CA ASN A 186 -2.50 1.71 21.14
C ASN A 186 -2.24 2.16 19.69
N GLU A 187 -3.25 2.74 19.01
CA GLU A 187 -3.05 3.30 17.66
C GLU A 187 -2.06 4.46 17.68
N ARG A 188 -2.11 5.29 18.74
CA ARG A 188 -1.19 6.41 18.92
C ARG A 188 0.25 5.94 19.10
N GLU A 189 0.48 4.93 19.93
CA GLU A 189 1.82 4.31 20.09
C GLU A 189 2.35 3.75 18.77
N LEU A 190 1.51 3.09 17.98
CA LEU A 190 1.89 2.56 16.67
C LEU A 190 2.20 3.67 15.67
N TYR A 191 1.46 4.78 15.71
CA TYR A 191 1.78 5.95 14.90
C TYR A 191 3.15 6.55 15.31
N LEU A 192 3.45 6.64 16.60
CA LEU A 192 4.76 7.11 17.06
C LEU A 192 5.89 6.14 16.69
N LEU A 193 5.62 4.83 16.72
CA LEU A 193 6.56 3.82 16.22
C LEU A 193 6.82 4.00 14.71
N ASP A 194 5.76 4.24 13.91
CA ASP A 194 5.89 4.56 12.48
C ASP A 194 6.78 5.78 12.26
N GLN A 195 6.59 6.85 13.02
CA GLN A 195 7.43 8.04 12.91
C GLN A 195 8.90 7.74 13.25
N ARG A 196 9.17 6.94 14.30
CA ARG A 196 10.54 6.53 14.66
C ARG A 196 11.19 5.65 13.59
N ILE A 197 10.43 4.73 12.97
CA ILE A 197 10.93 3.90 11.86
C ILE A 197 11.26 4.76 10.65
N ASN A 198 10.39 5.70 10.29
CA ASN A 198 10.58 6.62 9.18
C ASN A 198 11.78 7.57 9.41
N ASP A 199 11.96 8.08 10.63
CA ASP A 199 13.12 8.91 11.00
C ASP A 199 14.44 8.14 10.97
N ARG A 200 14.43 6.88 11.41
CA ARG A 200 15.60 6.01 11.34
C ARG A 200 15.98 5.71 9.91
N GLY A 201 15.00 5.33 9.08
CA GLY A 201 15.20 4.90 7.70
C GLY A 201 16.03 3.63 7.56
N LEU A 202 16.44 3.33 6.34
CA LEU A 202 17.29 2.20 5.96
C LEU A 202 18.57 2.71 5.30
N GLY A 203 19.72 2.08 5.61
CA GLY A 203 20.97 2.35 4.93
C GLY A 203 20.95 1.81 3.50
N LEU A 204 21.62 2.51 2.59
CA LEU A 204 21.80 2.12 1.19
C LEU A 204 23.28 2.01 0.85
N ASP A 205 23.63 0.96 0.12
CA ASP A 205 24.93 0.88 -0.59
C ASP A 205 24.84 1.71 -1.87
N VAL A 206 25.16 3.00 -1.74
CA VAL A 206 25.04 3.97 -2.84
C VAL A 206 25.98 3.58 -3.99
N ALA A 207 27.20 3.13 -3.72
CA ALA A 207 28.14 2.74 -4.75
C ALA A 207 27.66 1.54 -5.58
N LEU A 208 27.06 0.53 -4.91
CA LEU A 208 26.45 -0.60 -5.60
C LEU A 208 25.22 -0.15 -6.43
N ILE A 209 24.40 0.78 -5.91
CA ILE A 209 23.24 1.30 -6.63
C ILE A 209 23.65 2.07 -7.89
N GLU A 210 24.68 2.94 -7.81
CA GLU A 210 25.20 3.69 -8.95
C GLU A 210 25.75 2.76 -10.03
N SER A 211 26.58 1.79 -9.63
CA SER A 211 27.12 0.80 -10.57
C SER A 211 26.02 -0.06 -11.20
N ALA A 212 25.03 -0.48 -10.41
CA ALA A 212 23.86 -1.21 -10.91
C ALA A 212 23.00 -0.38 -11.87
N MET A 213 22.91 0.93 -11.67
CA MET A 213 22.20 1.83 -12.57
C MET A 213 22.86 1.87 -13.96
N GLU A 214 24.18 1.93 -14.02
CA GLU A 214 24.92 1.93 -15.28
C GLU A 214 24.73 0.61 -16.03
N VAL A 215 24.91 -0.54 -15.34
CA VAL A 215 24.65 -1.87 -15.93
C VAL A 215 23.20 -2.01 -16.42
N ALA A 216 22.24 -1.49 -15.66
CA ALA A 216 20.83 -1.56 -16.04
C ALA A 216 20.48 -0.61 -17.21
N SER A 217 21.14 0.53 -17.32
CA SER A 217 21.01 1.45 -18.48
C SER A 217 21.51 0.77 -19.74
N GLU A 218 22.73 0.22 -19.71
CA GLU A 218 23.33 -0.52 -20.83
C GLU A 218 22.44 -1.70 -21.25
N GLY A 219 21.95 -2.50 -20.29
CA GLY A 219 21.04 -3.62 -20.57
C GLY A 219 19.73 -3.18 -21.23
N THR A 220 19.19 -2.03 -20.81
CA THR A 220 17.98 -1.47 -21.41
C THR A 220 18.25 -0.98 -22.84
N GLU A 221 19.39 -0.35 -23.10
CA GLU A 221 19.78 0.12 -24.42
C GLU A 221 20.00 -1.04 -25.38
N ARG A 222 20.71 -2.09 -24.95
CA ARG A 222 20.92 -3.31 -25.74
C ARG A 222 19.60 -4.03 -26.03
N ALA A 223 18.70 -4.14 -25.05
CA ALA A 223 17.38 -4.72 -25.26
C ALA A 223 16.52 -3.91 -26.23
N ASN A 224 16.58 -2.58 -26.19
CA ASN A 224 15.89 -1.71 -27.15
C ASN A 224 16.43 -1.87 -28.57
N ALA A 225 17.76 -1.94 -28.73
CA ALA A 225 18.39 -2.14 -30.02
C ALA A 225 17.99 -3.50 -30.63
N ALA A 226 18.11 -4.59 -29.87
CA ALA A 226 17.71 -5.93 -30.30
C ALA A 226 16.21 -6.01 -30.65
N LEU A 227 15.36 -5.37 -29.86
CA LEU A 227 13.92 -5.32 -30.11
C LEU A 227 13.60 -4.56 -31.41
N SER A 228 14.27 -3.44 -31.65
CA SER A 228 14.11 -2.66 -32.87
C SER A 228 14.57 -3.44 -34.12
N GLU A 229 15.68 -4.17 -34.03
CA GLU A 229 16.17 -5.02 -35.10
C GLU A 229 15.20 -6.16 -35.41
N LEU A 230 14.78 -6.95 -34.39
CA LEU A 230 13.85 -8.07 -34.53
C LEU A 230 12.48 -7.67 -35.11
N THR A 231 12.04 -6.46 -34.85
CA THR A 231 10.73 -5.97 -35.30
C THR A 231 10.81 -5.07 -36.54
N GLY A 232 11.97 -4.97 -37.18
CA GLY A 232 12.16 -4.08 -38.33
C GLY A 232 11.91 -2.60 -38.03
N GLY A 233 12.11 -2.17 -36.78
CA GLY A 233 11.87 -0.81 -36.30
C GLY A 233 10.45 -0.51 -35.84
N ALA A 234 9.52 -1.49 -35.88
CA ALA A 234 8.14 -1.32 -35.44
C ALA A 234 8.05 -1.06 -33.92
N VAL A 235 8.93 -1.70 -33.12
CA VAL A 235 9.00 -1.50 -31.67
C VAL A 235 10.41 -1.04 -31.29
N ARG A 236 10.56 0.23 -30.91
CA ARG A 236 11.86 0.83 -30.59
C ARG A 236 12.23 0.80 -29.10
N LYS A 237 11.27 0.59 -28.21
CA LYS A 237 11.50 0.59 -26.77
C LYS A 237 10.68 -0.49 -26.09
N VAL A 238 11.31 -1.28 -25.23
CA VAL A 238 10.65 -2.33 -24.42
C VAL A 238 9.56 -1.79 -23.50
N SER A 239 9.60 -0.49 -23.17
CA SER A 239 8.58 0.18 -22.35
C SER A 239 7.35 0.62 -23.15
N ASN A 240 7.40 0.64 -24.49
CA ASN A 240 6.26 1.04 -25.31
C ASN A 240 5.30 -0.13 -25.52
N ASN A 241 4.33 -0.25 -24.61
CA ASN A 241 3.31 -1.31 -24.66
C ASN A 241 2.36 -1.17 -25.85
N GLY A 242 2.16 0.04 -26.37
CA GLY A 242 1.28 0.30 -27.52
C GLY A 242 1.85 -0.29 -28.81
N ASP A 243 3.09 0.06 -29.15
CA ASP A 243 3.77 -0.45 -30.35
C ASP A 243 3.95 -1.97 -30.28
N LEU A 244 4.32 -2.50 -29.09
CA LEU A 244 4.48 -3.94 -28.91
C LEU A 244 3.15 -4.67 -29.13
N ARG A 245 2.04 -4.18 -28.58
CA ARG A 245 0.72 -4.77 -28.81
C ARG A 245 0.34 -4.73 -30.30
N ALA A 246 0.57 -3.61 -30.98
CA ALA A 246 0.29 -3.50 -32.41
C ALA A 246 1.08 -4.54 -33.19
N TYR A 247 2.40 -4.64 -32.96
CA TYR A 247 3.26 -5.62 -33.60
C TYR A 247 2.77 -7.07 -33.36
N LEU A 248 2.45 -7.46 -32.10
CA LEU A 248 1.97 -8.80 -31.81
C LEU A 248 0.64 -9.12 -32.51
N ASN A 249 -0.24 -8.14 -32.65
CA ASN A 249 -1.51 -8.30 -33.36
C ASN A 249 -1.32 -8.40 -34.87
N GLU A 250 -0.34 -7.71 -35.45
CA GLU A 250 0.09 -7.89 -36.84
C GLU A 250 0.66 -9.30 -37.09
N GLN A 251 1.28 -9.92 -36.08
CA GLN A 251 1.71 -11.32 -36.11
C GLN A 251 0.56 -12.33 -35.84
N GLY A 252 -0.69 -11.86 -35.73
CA GLY A 252 -1.89 -12.71 -35.60
C GLY A 252 -2.22 -13.17 -34.18
N LEU A 253 -1.61 -12.61 -33.14
CA LEU A 253 -1.82 -13.09 -31.77
C LEU A 253 -3.09 -12.54 -31.09
N GLY A 254 -3.72 -11.47 -31.60
CA GLY A 254 -5.02 -10.96 -31.13
C GLY A 254 -5.05 -10.54 -29.66
N VAL A 255 -3.98 -9.92 -29.16
CA VAL A 255 -3.86 -9.56 -27.74
C VAL A 255 -4.38 -8.16 -27.42
N ASP A 256 -5.13 -8.02 -26.34
CA ASP A 256 -5.63 -6.73 -25.84
C ASP A 256 -4.61 -6.01 -24.95
N SER A 257 -3.65 -6.74 -24.41
CA SER A 257 -2.68 -6.25 -23.42
C SER A 257 -1.36 -7.00 -23.55
N VAL A 258 -0.27 -6.34 -23.18
CA VAL A 258 1.08 -6.92 -23.02
C VAL A 258 1.51 -6.90 -21.55
N SER A 259 0.54 -7.13 -20.66
CA SER A 259 0.80 -7.24 -19.23
C SER A 259 1.62 -8.51 -18.92
N LYS A 260 2.30 -8.53 -17.75
CA LYS A 260 3.16 -9.63 -17.37
C LYS A 260 2.48 -11.01 -17.40
N PRO A 261 1.23 -11.20 -16.94
CA PRO A 261 0.52 -12.49 -17.08
C PRO A 261 0.31 -12.89 -18.54
N VAL A 262 -0.11 -11.95 -19.39
CA VAL A 262 -0.35 -12.22 -20.83
C VAL A 262 0.95 -12.62 -21.54
N VAL A 263 2.05 -11.91 -21.28
CA VAL A 263 3.37 -12.26 -21.83
C VAL A 263 3.82 -13.64 -21.36
N ALA A 264 3.60 -13.99 -20.09
CA ALA A 264 3.95 -15.31 -19.56
C ALA A 264 3.09 -16.43 -20.17
N GLU A 265 1.81 -16.18 -20.39
CA GLU A 265 0.90 -17.11 -21.08
C GLU A 265 1.32 -17.35 -22.51
N LEU A 266 1.59 -16.27 -23.27
CA LEU A 266 2.08 -16.39 -24.66
C LEU A 266 3.38 -17.17 -24.73
N LEU A 267 4.36 -16.91 -23.87
CA LEU A 267 5.63 -17.63 -23.84
C LEU A 267 5.48 -19.12 -23.54
N SER A 268 4.34 -19.54 -22.96
CA SER A 268 4.02 -20.97 -22.73
C SER A 268 3.35 -21.66 -23.91
N SER A 269 2.95 -20.93 -24.96
CA SER A 269 2.33 -21.44 -26.18
C SER A 269 3.37 -21.70 -27.30
N ASP A 270 2.92 -22.32 -28.38
CA ASP A 270 3.75 -22.45 -29.58
C ASP A 270 3.75 -21.12 -30.34
N LEU A 271 4.94 -20.54 -30.57
CA LEU A 271 5.14 -19.23 -31.14
C LEU A 271 6.22 -19.26 -32.22
N ASP A 272 6.08 -18.38 -33.20
CA ASP A 272 7.19 -18.06 -34.08
C ASP A 272 8.46 -17.69 -33.28
N PRO A 273 9.65 -18.16 -33.70
CA PRO A 273 10.89 -17.91 -32.97
C PRO A 273 11.20 -16.43 -32.75
N THR A 274 10.90 -15.56 -33.71
CA THR A 274 11.13 -14.12 -33.62
C THR A 274 10.18 -13.50 -32.59
N VAL A 275 8.90 -13.87 -32.64
CA VAL A 275 7.89 -13.41 -31.67
C VAL A 275 8.25 -13.85 -30.27
N ARG A 276 8.72 -15.09 -30.10
CA ARG A 276 9.21 -15.61 -28.81
C ARG A 276 10.36 -14.78 -28.27
N GLN A 277 11.35 -14.43 -29.12
CA GLN A 277 12.48 -13.58 -28.72
C GLN A 277 12.03 -12.16 -28.33
N VAL A 278 11.12 -11.56 -29.07
CA VAL A 278 10.50 -10.26 -28.75
C VAL A 278 9.83 -10.28 -27.38
N LEU A 279 9.03 -11.32 -27.10
CA LEU A 279 8.36 -11.49 -25.80
C LEU A 279 9.34 -11.78 -24.66
N GLN A 280 10.43 -12.51 -24.93
CA GLN A 280 11.48 -12.76 -23.94
C GLN A 280 12.21 -11.46 -23.57
N LEU A 281 12.62 -10.64 -24.56
CA LEU A 281 13.20 -9.31 -24.34
C LEU A 281 12.25 -8.42 -23.52
N LYS A 282 10.94 -8.47 -23.81
CA LYS A 282 9.92 -7.78 -23.02
C LYS A 282 9.86 -8.27 -21.59
N ALA A 283 9.89 -9.58 -21.35
CA ALA A 283 9.84 -10.18 -20.02
C ALA A 283 11.09 -9.83 -19.20
N ASP A 284 12.27 -9.84 -19.81
CA ASP A 284 13.56 -9.57 -19.16
C ASP A 284 13.75 -8.08 -18.88
N ALA A 285 13.46 -7.21 -19.85
CA ALA A 285 13.60 -5.77 -19.71
C ALA A 285 12.42 -5.08 -19.01
N GLY A 286 11.24 -5.71 -18.96
CA GLY A 286 10.04 -5.19 -18.27
C GLY A 286 10.16 -5.17 -16.75
N ARG A 287 11.34 -5.41 -16.19
CA ARG A 287 11.58 -5.41 -14.75
C ARG A 287 11.65 -3.98 -14.22
N THR A 288 10.94 -3.73 -13.14
CA THR A 288 10.84 -2.40 -12.47
C THR A 288 12.10 -1.97 -11.73
N SER A 289 13.23 -2.71 -11.87
CA SER A 289 14.47 -2.48 -11.13
C SER A 289 15.07 -1.10 -11.38
N VAL A 290 15.16 -0.64 -12.64
CA VAL A 290 15.71 0.69 -12.97
C VAL A 290 14.96 1.82 -12.27
N ALA A 291 13.62 1.76 -12.24
CA ALA A 291 12.81 2.75 -11.53
C ALA A 291 13.07 2.74 -10.02
N LYS A 292 13.33 1.56 -9.44
CA LYS A 292 13.68 1.42 -8.01
C LYS A 292 15.04 2.04 -7.70
N LEU A 293 16.05 1.78 -8.53
CA LEU A 293 17.38 2.38 -8.38
C LEU A 293 17.31 3.92 -8.45
N LYS A 294 16.60 4.48 -9.43
CA LYS A 294 16.36 5.93 -9.50
C LYS A 294 15.70 6.49 -8.25
N SER A 295 14.66 5.79 -7.75
CA SER A 295 13.98 6.21 -6.51
C SER A 295 14.89 6.14 -5.29
N MET A 296 15.81 5.17 -5.20
CA MET A 296 16.80 5.08 -4.13
C MET A 296 17.76 6.26 -4.16
N LEU A 297 18.34 6.56 -5.32
CA LEU A 297 19.29 7.68 -5.48
C LEU A 297 18.62 9.03 -5.26
N ALA A 298 17.38 9.22 -5.72
CA ALA A 298 16.66 10.47 -5.53
C ALA A 298 16.28 10.71 -4.05
N ALA A 299 15.99 9.64 -3.30
CA ALA A 299 15.50 9.74 -1.93
C ALA A 299 16.58 9.53 -0.84
N VAL A 300 17.84 9.28 -1.23
CA VAL A 300 18.93 9.09 -0.27
C VAL A 300 19.29 10.41 0.43
N CYS A 301 19.45 10.36 1.74
CA CYS A 301 19.94 11.47 2.55
C CYS A 301 21.48 11.49 2.58
N ALA A 302 22.09 12.58 3.05
CA ALA A 302 23.52 12.76 3.11
C ALA A 302 24.27 11.68 3.93
N ASP A 303 23.59 11.02 4.85
CA ASP A 303 24.11 9.90 5.65
C ASP A 303 23.89 8.52 4.99
N HIS A 304 23.65 8.48 3.70
CA HIS A 304 23.37 7.29 2.90
C HIS A 304 22.15 6.48 3.39
N ARG A 305 21.20 7.12 4.05
CA ARG A 305 19.96 6.47 4.47
C ARG A 305 18.78 7.01 3.69
N VAL A 306 17.82 6.15 3.42
CA VAL A 306 16.53 6.54 2.86
C VAL A 306 15.47 6.51 3.96
N ARG A 307 14.67 7.58 4.03
CA ARG A 307 13.70 7.84 5.11
C ARG A 307 12.29 8.04 4.58
N GLY A 308 11.29 8.01 5.46
CA GLY A 308 9.90 8.24 5.06
C GLY A 308 9.31 7.12 4.19
N LEU A 309 9.72 5.87 4.43
CA LEU A 309 9.38 4.72 3.60
C LEU A 309 8.02 4.13 3.87
N LEU A 310 7.38 4.49 4.98
CA LEU A 310 6.12 3.92 5.43
C LEU A 310 5.06 4.98 5.65
N GLN A 311 3.82 4.60 5.38
CA GLN A 311 2.61 5.38 5.68
C GLN A 311 1.72 4.59 6.63
N TYR A 312 1.58 5.05 7.85
CA TYR A 312 0.64 4.48 8.82
C TYR A 312 -0.81 4.67 8.31
N TYR A 313 -1.65 3.64 8.45
CA TYR A 313 -2.99 3.61 7.84
C TYR A 313 -2.96 3.89 6.31
N GLY A 314 -1.93 3.42 5.62
CA GLY A 314 -1.81 3.60 4.18
C GLY A 314 -2.84 2.81 3.36
N ALA A 315 -3.31 1.69 3.89
CA ALA A 315 -4.40 0.89 3.33
C ALA A 315 -5.69 1.03 4.16
N SER A 316 -6.85 0.82 3.52
CA SER A 316 -8.17 0.91 4.17
C SER A 316 -8.36 -0.06 5.36
N THR A 317 -7.61 -1.16 5.36
CA THR A 317 -7.59 -2.14 6.45
C THR A 317 -6.75 -1.71 7.66
N GLY A 318 -6.06 -0.56 7.58
CA GLY A 318 -5.14 -0.07 8.61
C GLY A 318 -3.72 -0.61 8.50
N ARG A 319 -3.38 -1.34 7.41
CA ARG A 319 -1.99 -1.78 7.15
C ARG A 319 -1.13 -0.60 6.73
N TRP A 320 0.17 -0.69 7.01
CA TRP A 320 1.15 0.22 6.43
C TRP A 320 1.17 0.10 4.90
N ALA A 321 1.29 1.23 4.22
CA ALA A 321 1.63 1.26 2.80
C ALA A 321 3.07 1.77 2.62
N GLY A 322 3.74 1.29 1.58
CA GLY A 322 5.06 1.78 1.21
C GLY A 322 5.02 3.12 0.53
N ARG A 323 6.06 3.89 0.76
CA ARG A 323 6.34 5.16 0.13
C ARG A 323 7.69 5.13 -0.57
N LEU A 324 7.90 5.99 -1.54
CA LEU A 324 9.17 6.15 -2.26
C LEU A 324 9.70 4.80 -2.80
N VAL A 325 10.76 4.31 -2.23
CA VAL A 325 11.45 3.07 -2.64
C VAL A 325 10.58 1.81 -2.46
N GLN A 326 9.74 1.77 -1.42
CA GLN A 326 8.87 0.64 -1.10
C GLN A 326 9.61 -0.71 -1.01
N PRO A 327 10.51 -0.93 -0.04
CA PRO A 327 11.34 -2.14 0.02
C PRO A 327 10.56 -3.45 0.12
N HIS A 328 9.37 -3.43 0.77
CA HIS A 328 8.49 -4.60 0.89
C HIS A 328 7.86 -5.03 -0.45
N ASN A 329 7.89 -4.17 -1.47
CA ASN A 329 7.43 -4.46 -2.83
C ASN A 329 8.59 -4.79 -3.80
N PHE A 330 9.80 -5.03 -3.30
CA PHE A 330 10.88 -5.50 -4.16
C PHE A 330 10.53 -6.86 -4.77
N PRO A 331 10.81 -7.05 -6.06
CA PRO A 331 10.56 -8.32 -6.71
C PRO A 331 11.34 -9.44 -6.03
N ARG A 332 10.82 -10.65 -6.09
CA ARG A 332 11.61 -11.83 -5.75
C ARG A 332 12.69 -12.00 -6.79
N GLY A 333 13.92 -12.26 -6.34
CA GLY A 333 15.03 -12.56 -7.23
C GLY A 333 14.73 -13.80 -8.09
N THR A 334 15.29 -13.82 -9.30
CA THR A 334 15.20 -14.96 -10.23
C THR A 334 16.56 -15.64 -10.42
N VAL A 335 17.60 -15.05 -9.86
CA VAL A 335 18.98 -15.53 -9.93
C VAL A 335 19.34 -16.15 -8.59
N GLU A 336 19.90 -17.35 -8.62
CA GLU A 336 20.45 -17.99 -7.43
C GLU A 336 21.77 -17.31 -7.02
N ASN A 337 21.97 -17.13 -5.71
CA ASN A 337 23.16 -16.49 -5.11
C ASN A 337 23.50 -15.14 -5.76
N PRO A 338 22.56 -14.15 -5.76
CA PRO A 338 22.77 -12.89 -6.46
C PRO A 338 23.99 -12.11 -5.95
N GLU A 339 24.42 -12.30 -4.70
CA GLU A 339 25.59 -11.67 -4.10
C GLU A 339 26.89 -12.01 -4.85
N TRP A 340 26.96 -13.15 -5.53
CA TRP A 340 28.11 -13.51 -6.36
C TRP A 340 28.38 -12.51 -7.48
N TYR A 341 27.33 -11.84 -7.97
CA TYR A 341 27.43 -10.85 -9.06
C TYR A 341 27.85 -9.45 -8.57
N ILE A 342 27.87 -9.19 -7.25
CA ILE A 342 28.20 -7.85 -6.73
C ILE A 342 29.55 -7.34 -7.26
N PRO A 343 30.66 -8.10 -7.23
CA PRO A 343 31.94 -7.63 -7.77
C PRO A 343 31.87 -7.30 -9.27
N LEU A 344 31.16 -8.07 -10.06
CA LEU A 344 30.98 -7.83 -11.49
C LEU A 344 30.17 -6.55 -11.75
N VAL A 345 29.09 -6.34 -11.00
CA VAL A 345 28.25 -5.14 -11.06
C VAL A 345 29.05 -3.90 -10.64
N MET A 346 29.82 -3.99 -9.55
CA MET A 346 30.69 -2.91 -9.08
C MET A 346 31.75 -2.51 -10.13
N GLN A 347 32.24 -3.47 -10.90
CA GLN A 347 33.20 -3.26 -12.00
C GLN A 347 32.51 -2.97 -13.35
N ARG A 348 31.17 -2.94 -13.40
CA ARG A 348 30.36 -2.69 -14.62
C ARG A 348 30.67 -3.66 -15.77
N ARG A 349 30.95 -4.92 -15.42
CA ARG A 349 31.34 -5.96 -16.37
C ARG A 349 30.11 -6.61 -17.01
N TYR A 350 29.37 -5.84 -17.83
CA TYR A 350 28.11 -6.25 -18.42
C TYR A 350 28.21 -7.60 -19.14
N ASP A 351 29.16 -7.75 -20.06
CA ASP A 351 29.30 -8.95 -20.90
C ASP A 351 29.58 -10.21 -20.07
N GLU A 352 30.34 -10.09 -18.99
CA GLU A 352 30.57 -11.23 -18.08
C GLU A 352 29.30 -11.59 -17.27
N ILE A 353 28.53 -10.60 -16.85
CA ILE A 353 27.25 -10.87 -16.20
C ILE A 353 26.32 -11.62 -17.15
N ASP A 354 26.24 -11.16 -18.41
CA ASP A 354 25.36 -11.71 -19.45
C ASP A 354 25.71 -13.15 -19.82
N MET A 355 26.98 -13.57 -19.70
CA MET A 355 27.41 -14.95 -19.88
C MET A 355 26.74 -15.94 -18.90
N TYR A 356 26.39 -15.48 -17.68
CA TYR A 356 25.85 -16.33 -16.64
C TYR A 356 24.37 -16.15 -16.37
N ALA A 357 23.85 -14.92 -16.51
CA ALA A 357 22.45 -14.61 -16.30
C ALA A 357 22.06 -13.25 -16.93
N PRO A 358 20.80 -13.07 -17.36
CA PRO A 358 20.32 -11.80 -17.89
C PRO A 358 20.62 -10.64 -16.93
N PRO A 359 21.41 -9.61 -17.33
CA PRO A 359 21.89 -8.55 -16.43
C PRO A 359 20.79 -7.82 -15.67
N LEU A 360 19.67 -7.48 -16.33
CA LEU A 360 18.51 -6.86 -15.67
C LEU A 360 17.86 -7.79 -14.64
N GLY A 361 17.96 -9.11 -14.84
CA GLY A 361 17.56 -10.12 -13.88
C GLY A 361 18.43 -10.15 -12.64
N VAL A 362 19.74 -10.05 -12.83
CA VAL A 362 20.74 -9.94 -11.76
C VAL A 362 20.49 -8.67 -10.94
N ILE A 363 20.38 -7.51 -11.58
CA ILE A 363 20.10 -6.24 -10.90
C ILE A 363 18.77 -6.31 -10.10
N SER A 364 17.73 -6.90 -10.68
CA SER A 364 16.46 -7.09 -9.97
C SER A 364 16.60 -7.99 -8.73
N SER A 365 17.47 -8.98 -8.77
CA SER A 365 17.75 -9.90 -7.66
C SER A 365 18.59 -9.23 -6.57
N LEU A 366 19.46 -8.27 -6.93
CA LEU A 366 20.32 -7.53 -6.01
C LEU A 366 19.65 -6.39 -5.25
N LEU A 367 18.41 -6.00 -5.57
CA LEU A 367 17.75 -4.85 -4.92
C LEU A 367 17.72 -4.95 -3.39
N ARG A 368 17.62 -6.16 -2.83
CA ARG A 368 17.65 -6.36 -1.37
C ARG A 368 19.04 -6.24 -0.78
N SER A 369 20.06 -6.69 -1.51
CA SER A 369 21.47 -6.60 -1.08
C SER A 369 22.00 -5.16 -1.09
N MET A 370 21.28 -4.22 -1.75
CA MET A 370 21.55 -2.78 -1.68
C MET A 370 21.09 -2.13 -0.38
N LEU A 371 20.28 -2.83 0.42
CA LEU A 371 19.89 -2.38 1.77
C LEU A 371 20.97 -2.83 2.75
N VAL A 372 21.59 -1.88 3.44
CA VAL A 372 22.68 -2.17 4.39
C VAL A 372 22.30 -1.75 5.80
N ALA A 373 22.75 -2.54 6.77
CA ALA A 373 22.65 -2.17 8.17
C ALA A 373 23.68 -1.07 8.50
N THR A 374 23.44 -0.31 9.55
CA THR A 374 24.42 0.62 10.08
C THR A 374 25.69 -0.15 10.51
N GLU A 375 26.85 0.45 10.38
CA GLU A 375 28.13 -0.14 10.81
C GLU A 375 28.02 -0.72 12.24
N GLY A 376 28.56 -1.92 12.43
CA GLY A 376 28.47 -2.67 13.69
C GLY A 376 27.07 -3.23 14.01
N ARG A 377 26.11 -3.18 13.07
CA ARG A 377 24.76 -3.73 13.21
C ARG A 377 24.49 -4.75 12.11
N THR A 378 23.45 -5.56 12.32
CA THR A 378 22.91 -6.47 11.30
C THR A 378 21.40 -6.34 11.22
N PHE A 379 20.83 -6.72 10.08
CA PHE A 379 19.39 -6.89 9.98
C PHE A 379 18.95 -8.20 10.64
N VAL A 380 17.92 -8.11 11.45
CA VAL A 380 17.22 -9.28 11.96
C VAL A 380 15.83 -9.26 11.36
N GLY A 381 15.51 -10.29 10.56
CA GLY A 381 14.23 -10.44 9.90
C GLY A 381 13.45 -11.64 10.43
N GLY A 382 12.15 -11.49 10.58
CA GLY A 382 11.23 -12.56 10.93
C GLY A 382 9.90 -12.38 10.22
N ASP A 383 9.28 -13.49 9.81
CA ASP A 383 7.94 -13.51 9.23
C ASP A 383 7.06 -14.49 10.02
N PHE A 384 5.82 -14.09 10.22
CA PHE A 384 4.85 -14.95 10.89
C PHE A 384 4.27 -15.96 9.91
N SER A 385 4.56 -17.23 10.13
CA SER A 385 4.06 -18.31 9.28
C SER A 385 2.54 -18.40 9.33
N ALA A 386 1.88 -18.33 8.16
CA ALA A 386 0.44 -18.52 7.99
C ALA A 386 -0.44 -17.62 8.90
N ILE A 387 0.00 -16.40 9.21
CA ILE A 387 -0.65 -15.57 10.23
C ILE A 387 -2.13 -15.28 9.90
N GLU A 388 -2.49 -15.12 8.63
CA GLU A 388 -3.86 -14.87 8.22
C GLU A 388 -4.78 -16.05 8.56
N ALA A 389 -4.35 -17.28 8.25
CA ALA A 389 -5.09 -18.49 8.59
C ALA A 389 -5.20 -18.68 10.12
N ARG A 390 -4.10 -18.47 10.86
CA ARG A 390 -4.10 -18.57 12.32
C ARG A 390 -5.08 -17.59 12.97
N VAL A 391 -5.03 -16.33 12.58
CA VAL A 391 -5.90 -15.30 13.15
C VAL A 391 -7.35 -15.50 12.74
N LEU A 392 -7.64 -15.92 11.52
CA LEU A 392 -8.99 -16.23 11.07
C LEU A 392 -9.59 -17.37 11.87
N ASN A 393 -8.87 -18.48 12.02
CA ASN A 393 -9.32 -19.64 12.80
C ASN A 393 -9.47 -19.30 14.30
N TRP A 394 -8.58 -18.44 14.84
CA TRP A 394 -8.71 -17.95 16.21
C TRP A 394 -9.94 -17.06 16.42
N LEU A 395 -10.21 -16.14 15.50
CA LEU A 395 -11.43 -15.31 15.55
C LEU A 395 -12.70 -16.17 15.52
N ALA A 396 -12.72 -17.17 14.65
CA ALA A 396 -13.84 -18.09 14.50
C ALA A 396 -13.97 -19.10 15.65
N GLY A 397 -12.90 -19.34 16.41
CA GLY A 397 -12.85 -20.40 17.42
C GLY A 397 -12.77 -21.81 16.81
N GLN A 398 -12.12 -21.96 15.65
CA GLN A 398 -11.86 -23.22 14.97
C GLN A 398 -10.66 -23.93 15.62
N GLU A 399 -10.89 -24.57 16.76
CA GLU A 399 -9.84 -25.03 17.68
C GLU A 399 -9.03 -26.19 17.11
N ASP A 400 -9.65 -27.12 16.38
CA ASP A 400 -8.98 -28.26 15.75
C ASP A 400 -7.88 -27.85 14.75
N ILE A 401 -8.11 -26.77 14.01
CA ILE A 401 -7.10 -26.20 13.11
C ILE A 401 -6.01 -25.49 13.92
N LEU A 402 -6.36 -24.79 15.00
CA LEU A 402 -5.38 -24.13 15.87
C LEU A 402 -4.50 -25.16 16.60
N GLU A 403 -5.04 -26.28 17.03
CA GLU A 403 -4.28 -27.39 17.63
C GLU A 403 -3.28 -27.98 16.62
N ALA A 404 -3.69 -28.12 15.36
CA ALA A 404 -2.78 -28.56 14.31
C ALA A 404 -1.62 -27.56 14.09
N PHE A 405 -1.89 -26.25 14.13
CA PHE A 405 -0.84 -25.24 14.08
C PHE A 405 0.11 -25.34 15.29
N ARG A 406 -0.41 -25.52 16.52
CA ARG A 406 0.41 -25.68 17.73
C ARG A 406 1.31 -26.93 17.66
N ALA A 407 0.75 -28.07 17.22
CA ALA A 407 1.52 -29.30 17.04
C ALA A 407 2.61 -29.14 15.97
N TYR A 408 2.28 -28.48 14.85
CA TYR A 408 3.27 -28.18 13.80
C TYR A 408 4.42 -27.29 14.34
N ASP A 409 4.11 -26.27 15.12
CA ASP A 409 5.09 -25.37 15.75
C ASP A 409 5.95 -26.12 16.79
N ALA A 410 5.36 -27.10 17.49
CA ALA A 410 6.08 -28.00 18.41
C ALA A 410 6.98 -29.02 17.70
N GLY A 411 6.99 -29.06 16.37
CA GLY A 411 7.87 -29.90 15.56
C GLY A 411 7.20 -31.09 14.86
N ASP A 412 5.91 -31.35 15.08
CA ASP A 412 5.17 -32.39 14.37
C ASP A 412 4.89 -31.99 12.92
N LYS A 413 5.76 -32.39 12.02
CA LYS A 413 5.64 -32.08 10.58
C LYS A 413 4.46 -32.75 9.88
N SER A 414 3.84 -33.74 10.51
CA SER A 414 2.62 -34.36 9.98
C SER A 414 1.40 -33.40 10.10
N MET A 415 1.47 -32.43 11.00
CA MET A 415 0.44 -31.43 11.23
C MET A 415 0.61 -30.14 10.40
N ASP A 416 1.48 -30.14 9.37
CA ASP A 416 1.54 -29.02 8.41
C ASP A 416 0.15 -28.74 7.82
N PRO A 417 -0.44 -27.56 8.07
CA PRO A 417 -1.83 -27.27 7.69
C PRO A 417 -2.05 -27.32 6.18
N TYR A 418 -1.03 -26.95 5.41
CA TYR A 418 -1.10 -26.99 3.94
C TYR A 418 -1.03 -28.42 3.40
N LYS A 419 -0.23 -29.28 4.03
CA LYS A 419 -0.20 -30.70 3.69
C LYS A 419 -1.51 -31.40 4.07
N ARG A 420 -2.06 -31.07 5.24
CA ARG A 420 -3.37 -31.59 5.67
C ARG A 420 -4.48 -31.19 4.69
N MET A 421 -4.49 -29.92 4.26
CA MET A 421 -5.45 -29.47 3.25
C MET A 421 -5.28 -30.23 1.92
N ALA A 422 -4.05 -30.47 1.46
CA ALA A 422 -3.78 -31.25 0.26
C ALA A 422 -4.31 -32.71 0.37
N VAL A 423 -4.14 -33.34 1.54
CA VAL A 423 -4.72 -34.67 1.82
C VAL A 423 -6.26 -34.62 1.81
N MET A 424 -6.87 -33.63 2.44
CA MET A 424 -8.32 -33.45 2.39
C MET A 424 -8.86 -33.22 0.97
N MET A 425 -8.07 -32.58 0.11
CA MET A 425 -8.37 -32.40 -1.33
C MET A 425 -8.14 -33.71 -2.15
N GLY A 426 -7.67 -34.78 -1.53
CA GLY A 426 -7.42 -36.05 -2.21
C GLY A 426 -6.18 -36.06 -3.09
N LEU A 427 -5.26 -35.09 -2.93
CA LEU A 427 -4.04 -34.99 -3.73
C LEU A 427 -2.96 -35.98 -3.29
N ALA A 428 -3.02 -36.47 -2.06
CA ALA A 428 -2.16 -37.51 -1.51
C ALA A 428 -2.91 -38.31 -0.43
N PRO A 429 -2.55 -39.61 -0.22
CA PRO A 429 -3.21 -40.42 0.79
C PRO A 429 -2.80 -40.05 2.23
N SER A 430 -1.64 -39.44 2.42
CA SER A 430 -1.13 -39.03 3.73
C SER A 430 -0.25 -37.78 3.62
N THR A 431 -0.07 -37.08 4.73
CA THR A 431 0.81 -35.87 4.77
C THR A 431 2.29 -36.20 4.51
N ALA A 432 2.72 -37.47 4.71
CA ALA A 432 4.07 -37.91 4.41
C ALA A 432 4.33 -37.97 2.89
N GLU A 433 3.30 -38.28 2.12
CA GLU A 433 3.37 -38.46 0.66
C GLU A 433 3.07 -37.20 -0.14
N VAL A 434 2.67 -36.12 0.53
CA VAL A 434 2.38 -34.80 -0.10
C VAL A 434 3.65 -34.25 -0.74
N THR A 435 3.63 -34.09 -2.05
CA THR A 435 4.71 -33.45 -2.82
C THR A 435 4.77 -31.93 -2.57
N LYS A 436 5.82 -31.29 -3.04
CA LYS A 436 5.95 -29.82 -2.98
C LYS A 436 4.81 -29.12 -3.76
N GLN A 437 4.37 -29.70 -4.86
CA GLN A 437 3.29 -29.16 -5.69
C GLN A 437 1.93 -29.31 -5.00
N ASP A 438 1.64 -30.50 -4.42
CA ASP A 438 0.40 -30.74 -3.67
C ASP A 438 0.30 -29.84 -2.45
N ARG A 439 1.42 -29.66 -1.72
CA ARG A 439 1.50 -28.71 -0.61
C ARG A 439 1.20 -27.26 -1.05
N GLN A 440 1.65 -26.89 -2.25
CA GLN A 440 1.37 -25.55 -2.80
C GLN A 440 -0.11 -25.40 -3.15
N ALA A 441 -0.75 -26.46 -3.67
CA ALA A 441 -2.19 -26.49 -3.90
C ALA A 441 -2.98 -26.38 -2.59
N GLY A 442 -2.61 -27.15 -1.57
CA GLY A 442 -3.19 -27.03 -0.23
C GLY A 442 -3.00 -25.65 0.39
N LYS A 443 -1.84 -25.02 0.18
CA LYS A 443 -1.59 -23.63 0.60
C LYS A 443 -2.51 -22.64 -0.12
N ALA A 444 -2.72 -22.82 -1.41
CA ALA A 444 -3.62 -21.98 -2.20
C ALA A 444 -5.07 -22.09 -1.70
N ALA A 445 -5.52 -23.31 -1.36
CA ALA A 445 -6.85 -23.55 -0.80
C ALA A 445 -7.00 -22.92 0.60
N GLU A 446 -6.07 -23.20 1.50
CA GLU A 446 -6.11 -22.69 2.88
C GLU A 446 -6.15 -21.15 2.96
N LEU A 447 -5.28 -20.51 2.20
CA LEU A 447 -5.20 -19.04 2.20
C LEU A 447 -6.26 -18.39 1.30
N GLY A 448 -6.54 -18.95 0.12
CA GLY A 448 -7.50 -18.39 -0.83
C GLY A 448 -8.94 -18.52 -0.37
N CYS A 449 -9.36 -19.72 0.08
CA CYS A 449 -10.74 -19.94 0.51
C CYS A 449 -11.08 -19.21 1.83
N GLY A 450 -10.08 -18.94 2.68
CA GLY A 450 -10.25 -18.09 3.87
C GLY A 450 -10.78 -16.68 3.55
N PHE A 451 -10.59 -16.19 2.32
CA PHE A 451 -11.18 -14.96 1.81
C PHE A 451 -12.61 -15.11 1.25
N GLN A 452 -13.31 -16.18 1.58
CA GLN A 452 -14.67 -16.47 1.09
C GLN A 452 -14.78 -16.56 -0.44
N MET A 453 -13.70 -16.97 -1.13
CA MET A 453 -13.70 -17.06 -2.58
C MET A 453 -14.67 -18.16 -3.07
N ALA A 454 -15.37 -17.88 -4.18
CA ALA A 454 -16.10 -18.88 -4.95
C ALA A 454 -15.16 -19.53 -5.99
N ALA A 455 -15.54 -20.66 -6.54
CA ALA A 455 -14.72 -21.48 -7.44
C ALA A 455 -14.12 -20.68 -8.61
N LYS A 456 -14.90 -19.91 -9.35
CA LYS A 456 -14.43 -19.09 -10.48
C LYS A 456 -13.28 -18.14 -10.09
N LYS A 457 -13.44 -17.42 -8.96
CA LYS A 457 -12.40 -16.51 -8.47
C LYS A 457 -11.18 -17.26 -7.92
N TYR A 458 -11.42 -18.44 -7.35
CA TYR A 458 -10.35 -19.27 -6.83
C TYR A 458 -9.45 -19.84 -7.94
N VAL A 459 -10.00 -20.22 -9.10
CA VAL A 459 -9.21 -20.63 -10.30
C VAL A 459 -8.17 -19.54 -10.64
N THR A 460 -8.64 -18.30 -10.80
CA THR A 460 -7.75 -17.17 -11.13
C THR A 460 -6.72 -16.91 -10.02
N ALA A 461 -7.15 -16.87 -8.76
CA ALA A 461 -6.26 -16.61 -7.63
C ALA A 461 -5.23 -17.70 -7.41
N ALA A 462 -5.60 -18.97 -7.61
CA ALA A 462 -4.69 -20.12 -7.51
C ALA A 462 -3.55 -20.01 -8.54
N TRP A 463 -3.86 -19.59 -9.75
CA TRP A 463 -2.85 -19.38 -10.79
C TRP A 463 -2.02 -18.11 -10.53
N ASP A 464 -2.65 -16.96 -10.34
CA ASP A 464 -1.97 -15.66 -10.27
C ASP A 464 -1.04 -15.55 -9.05
N VAL A 465 -1.48 -16.06 -7.89
CA VAL A 465 -0.78 -15.91 -6.62
C VAL A 465 0.11 -17.10 -6.29
N TYR A 466 -0.39 -18.32 -6.56
CA TYR A 466 0.25 -19.55 -6.11
C TYR A 466 0.85 -20.39 -7.23
N GLN A 467 0.61 -20.03 -8.50
CA GLN A 467 1.07 -20.75 -9.70
C GLN A 467 0.52 -22.20 -9.74
N VAL A 468 -0.69 -22.39 -9.21
CA VAL A 468 -1.41 -23.67 -9.21
C VAL A 468 -2.50 -23.63 -10.28
N ARG A 469 -2.41 -24.53 -11.27
CA ARG A 469 -3.45 -24.67 -12.29
C ARG A 469 -4.56 -25.58 -11.76
N LEU A 470 -5.77 -25.05 -11.75
CA LEU A 470 -6.99 -25.76 -11.40
C LEU A 470 -8.05 -25.51 -12.47
N ASP A 471 -8.79 -26.54 -12.82
CA ASP A 471 -10.03 -26.37 -13.56
C ASP A 471 -11.18 -25.93 -12.61
N LEU A 472 -12.33 -25.65 -13.17
CA LEU A 472 -13.49 -25.21 -12.40
C LEU A 472 -13.96 -26.30 -11.42
N LYS A 473 -13.89 -27.56 -11.80
CA LYS A 473 -14.27 -28.71 -10.97
C LYS A 473 -13.34 -28.84 -9.75
N GLY A 474 -12.04 -28.86 -9.97
CA GLY A 474 -11.06 -28.91 -8.88
C GLY A 474 -11.15 -27.71 -7.93
N ALA A 475 -11.40 -26.52 -8.48
CA ALA A 475 -11.63 -25.33 -7.67
C ALA A 475 -12.94 -25.41 -6.86
N HIS A 476 -14.01 -25.96 -7.43
CA HIS A 476 -15.28 -26.16 -6.74
C HIS A 476 -15.13 -27.12 -5.57
N GLU A 477 -14.48 -28.26 -5.79
CA GLU A 477 -14.21 -29.26 -4.75
C GLU A 477 -13.32 -28.70 -3.64
N ALA A 478 -12.24 -27.99 -3.98
CA ALA A 478 -11.38 -27.36 -2.97
C ALA A 478 -12.15 -26.39 -2.07
N VAL A 479 -13.01 -25.54 -2.66
CA VAL A 479 -13.87 -24.59 -1.90
C VAL A 479 -14.87 -25.35 -1.01
N LYS A 480 -15.47 -26.44 -1.50
CA LYS A 480 -16.43 -27.28 -0.76
C LYS A 480 -15.74 -27.97 0.43
N ILE A 481 -14.56 -28.54 0.21
CA ILE A 481 -13.74 -29.19 1.24
C ILE A 481 -13.32 -28.17 2.31
N TYR A 482 -12.80 -27.00 1.91
CA TYR A 482 -12.44 -25.95 2.85
C TYR A 482 -13.63 -25.55 3.73
N ARG A 483 -14.79 -25.28 3.16
CA ARG A 483 -15.98 -24.86 3.91
C ARG A 483 -16.47 -25.94 4.87
N LYS A 484 -16.33 -27.22 4.51
CA LYS A 484 -16.67 -28.37 5.36
C LYS A 484 -15.67 -28.53 6.51
N SER A 485 -14.38 -28.32 6.26
CA SER A 485 -13.34 -28.45 7.31
C SER A 485 -13.22 -27.22 8.22
N HIS A 486 -13.79 -26.07 7.80
CA HIS A 486 -13.71 -24.79 8.54
C HIS A 486 -15.12 -24.25 8.86
N GLU A 487 -15.99 -25.10 9.42
CA GLU A 487 -17.40 -24.74 9.66
C GLU A 487 -17.57 -23.49 10.53
N LYS A 488 -16.72 -23.31 11.56
CA LYS A 488 -16.79 -22.13 12.42
C LYS A 488 -16.32 -20.86 11.71
N VAL A 489 -15.41 -20.97 10.75
CA VAL A 489 -15.03 -19.84 9.89
C VAL A 489 -16.20 -19.45 8.99
N VAL A 490 -16.89 -20.43 8.39
CA VAL A 490 -18.10 -20.18 7.60
C VAL A 490 -19.20 -19.54 8.45
N GLN A 491 -19.40 -20.02 9.67
CA GLN A 491 -20.36 -19.43 10.62
C GLN A 491 -19.99 -17.99 10.97
N LEU A 492 -18.70 -17.71 11.25
CA LEU A 492 -18.21 -16.36 11.50
C LEU A 492 -18.58 -15.37 10.37
N TRP A 493 -18.51 -15.82 9.11
CA TRP A 493 -18.87 -14.96 7.97
C TRP A 493 -20.36 -14.57 8.00
N TRP A 494 -21.24 -15.53 8.30
CA TRP A 494 -22.68 -15.29 8.38
C TRP A 494 -23.06 -14.44 9.60
N ASP A 495 -22.50 -14.76 10.76
CA ASP A 495 -22.77 -14.01 12.00
C ASP A 495 -22.33 -12.56 11.88
N LEU A 496 -21.19 -12.32 11.22
CA LEU A 496 -20.69 -10.96 11.00
C LEU A 496 -21.57 -10.16 10.03
N GLU A 497 -22.03 -10.76 8.92
CA GLU A 497 -22.95 -10.12 8.00
C GLU A 497 -24.27 -9.78 8.69
N THR A 498 -24.82 -10.74 9.43
CA THR A 498 -26.07 -10.56 10.21
C THR A 498 -25.91 -9.45 11.24
N ALA A 499 -24.85 -9.49 12.04
CA ALA A 499 -24.60 -8.46 13.07
C ALA A 499 -24.44 -7.05 12.47
N CYS A 500 -23.83 -6.93 11.29
CA CYS A 500 -23.70 -5.64 10.61
C CYS A 500 -25.07 -5.12 10.10
N VAL A 501 -25.91 -5.98 9.57
CA VAL A 501 -27.27 -5.65 9.15
C VAL A 501 -28.10 -5.22 10.35
N GLU A 502 -28.14 -6.03 11.42
CA GLU A 502 -28.90 -5.76 12.65
C GLU A 502 -28.45 -4.49 13.34
N ALA A 503 -27.12 -4.26 13.47
CA ALA A 503 -26.59 -3.03 14.05
C ALA A 503 -26.98 -1.79 13.22
N THR A 504 -27.11 -1.93 11.89
CA THR A 504 -27.53 -0.83 11.02
C THR A 504 -29.01 -0.53 11.13
N LEU A 505 -29.84 -1.55 11.31
CA LEU A 505 -31.27 -1.40 11.54
C LEU A 505 -31.59 -0.90 12.97
N ASN A 506 -30.73 -1.20 13.95
CA ASN A 506 -30.88 -0.85 15.36
C ASN A 506 -29.67 -0.06 15.88
N PRO A 507 -29.49 1.21 15.49
CA PRO A 507 -28.34 2.01 15.91
C PRO A 507 -28.20 2.09 17.44
N GLY A 508 -26.97 1.98 17.93
CA GLY A 508 -26.65 2.01 19.37
C GLY A 508 -26.62 0.63 20.04
N VAL A 509 -27.25 -0.39 19.45
CA VAL A 509 -27.21 -1.76 19.96
C VAL A 509 -25.86 -2.40 19.58
N VAL A 510 -25.21 -3.04 20.58
CA VAL A 510 -23.94 -3.73 20.39
C VAL A 510 -24.18 -5.21 20.15
N HIS A 511 -23.77 -5.71 19.01
CA HIS A 511 -23.81 -7.13 18.66
C HIS A 511 -22.43 -7.75 18.86
N THR A 512 -22.37 -8.90 19.54
CA THR A 512 -21.11 -9.62 19.75
C THR A 512 -21.04 -10.82 18.80
N VAL A 513 -19.95 -10.93 18.05
CA VAL A 513 -19.72 -12.01 17.08
C VAL A 513 -18.55 -12.87 17.54
N ALA A 514 -18.76 -14.20 17.57
CA ALA A 514 -17.80 -15.21 18.03
C ALA A 514 -17.15 -14.90 19.39
N GLY A 515 -17.82 -14.14 20.26
CA GLY A 515 -17.31 -13.73 21.58
C GLY A 515 -16.12 -12.76 21.54
N LYS A 516 -15.66 -12.32 20.37
CA LYS A 516 -14.41 -11.55 20.18
C LYS A 516 -14.60 -10.23 19.47
N LEU A 517 -15.54 -10.13 18.54
CA LEU A 517 -15.82 -8.93 17.77
C LEU A 517 -17.07 -8.25 18.33
N LYS A 518 -17.09 -6.90 18.29
CA LYS A 518 -18.29 -6.13 18.62
C LYS A 518 -18.67 -5.27 17.43
N VAL A 519 -19.94 -5.30 17.06
CA VAL A 519 -20.49 -4.56 15.92
C VAL A 519 -21.52 -3.57 16.45
N VAL A 520 -21.41 -2.29 16.06
CA VAL A 520 -22.33 -1.24 16.52
C VAL A 520 -22.38 -0.08 15.54
N VAL A 521 -23.54 0.52 15.33
CA VAL A 521 -23.67 1.81 14.63
C VAL A 521 -23.76 2.93 15.68
N ARG A 522 -22.89 3.94 15.51
CA ARG A 522 -22.91 5.17 16.31
C ARG A 522 -22.75 6.37 15.39
N GLY A 523 -23.64 7.33 15.47
CA GLY A 523 -23.67 8.45 14.54
C GLY A 523 -23.76 7.98 13.08
N ALA A 524 -22.90 8.49 12.23
CA ALA A 524 -22.87 8.15 10.81
C ALA A 524 -21.99 6.94 10.44
N TYR A 525 -21.56 6.14 11.44
CA TYR A 525 -20.60 5.05 11.19
C TYR A 525 -21.05 3.72 11.80
N LEU A 526 -20.86 2.65 11.01
CA LEU A 526 -20.81 1.28 11.52
C LEU A 526 -19.37 0.98 11.95
N TYR A 527 -19.21 0.49 13.17
CA TYR A 527 -17.95 0.07 13.76
C TYR A 527 -17.90 -1.43 13.94
N ILE A 528 -16.84 -2.07 13.48
CA ILE A 528 -16.48 -3.42 13.87
C ILE A 528 -15.26 -3.30 14.77
N ILE A 529 -15.47 -3.50 16.07
CA ILE A 529 -14.43 -3.33 17.08
C ILE A 529 -13.69 -4.66 17.24
N LEU A 530 -12.39 -4.63 16.93
CA LEU A 530 -11.50 -5.78 17.03
C LEU A 530 -11.13 -6.08 18.48
N PRO A 531 -10.63 -7.29 18.81
CA PRO A 531 -10.16 -7.62 20.16
C PRO A 531 -9.08 -6.68 20.71
N SER A 532 -8.28 -6.06 19.84
CA SER A 532 -7.31 -5.02 20.22
C SER A 532 -7.94 -3.70 20.67
N GLY A 533 -9.25 -3.55 20.58
CA GLY A 533 -9.97 -2.29 20.80
C GLY A 533 -10.00 -1.35 19.59
N ARG A 534 -9.25 -1.67 18.51
CA ARG A 534 -9.26 -0.87 17.28
C ARG A 534 -10.58 -1.07 16.53
N PRO A 535 -11.30 0.01 16.14
CA PRO A 535 -12.46 -0.09 15.29
C PRO A 535 -12.08 -0.09 13.81
N LEU A 536 -12.74 -0.91 13.01
CA LEU A 536 -12.89 -0.71 11.57
C LEU A 536 -14.14 0.16 11.36
N CYS A 537 -14.03 1.20 10.56
CA CYS A 537 -15.08 2.22 10.40
C CYS A 537 -15.65 2.19 8.98
N TYR A 538 -16.97 2.15 8.87
CA TYR A 538 -17.71 2.15 7.61
C TYR A 538 -18.71 3.30 7.63
N ALA A 539 -18.52 4.28 6.73
CA ALA A 539 -19.30 5.51 6.72
C ALA A 539 -20.68 5.32 6.10
N ALA A 540 -21.67 6.01 6.66
CA ALA A 540 -23.05 6.06 6.19
C ALA A 540 -23.63 4.66 5.87
N PRO A 541 -23.65 3.71 6.83
CA PRO A 541 -24.20 2.38 6.61
C PRO A 541 -25.70 2.47 6.30
N ALA A 542 -26.18 1.59 5.42
CA ALA A 542 -27.60 1.43 5.13
C ALA A 542 -27.89 -0.02 4.74
N VAL A 543 -29.08 -0.49 5.08
CA VAL A 543 -29.55 -1.81 4.65
C VAL A 543 -30.59 -1.63 3.56
N ARG A 544 -30.44 -2.36 2.45
CA ARG A 544 -31.38 -2.33 1.33
C ARG A 544 -31.64 -3.73 0.81
N GLU A 545 -32.87 -3.97 0.39
CA GLU A 545 -33.19 -5.17 -0.35
C GLU A 545 -32.54 -5.11 -1.74
N ARG A 546 -31.97 -6.22 -2.16
CA ARG A 546 -31.25 -6.30 -3.44
C ARG A 546 -31.46 -7.64 -4.09
N THR A 547 -31.76 -7.56 -5.36
CA THR A 547 -31.69 -8.68 -6.28
C THR A 547 -30.39 -8.58 -7.07
N SER A 548 -29.61 -9.64 -7.09
CA SER A 548 -28.38 -9.75 -7.84
C SER A 548 -28.28 -11.09 -8.54
N VAL A 549 -27.82 -11.07 -9.78
CA VAL A 549 -27.46 -12.29 -10.50
C VAL A 549 -26.05 -12.71 -10.05
N ILE A 550 -25.91 -13.91 -9.51
CA ILE A 550 -24.66 -14.49 -9.08
C ILE A 550 -24.34 -15.72 -9.91
N GLU A 551 -23.08 -15.86 -10.33
CA GLU A 551 -22.59 -17.11 -10.93
C GLU A 551 -22.24 -18.10 -9.80
N VAL A 552 -22.85 -19.25 -9.83
CA VAL A 552 -22.63 -20.34 -8.88
C VAL A 552 -22.11 -21.55 -9.63
N ALA A 553 -21.02 -22.13 -9.14
CA ALA A 553 -20.55 -23.42 -9.66
C ALA A 553 -21.51 -24.52 -9.18
N GLU A 554 -22.09 -25.28 -10.09
CA GLU A 554 -23.04 -26.34 -9.81
C GLU A 554 -22.57 -27.64 -10.44
N GLU A 555 -22.52 -28.69 -9.62
CA GLU A 555 -22.15 -30.04 -10.06
C GLU A 555 -23.34 -30.67 -10.81
N GLN A 556 -23.07 -31.20 -12.00
CA GLN A 556 -24.04 -31.88 -12.86
C GLN A 556 -24.07 -33.40 -12.55
N PRO A 557 -25.14 -34.10 -12.95
CA PRO A 557 -25.23 -35.55 -12.72
C PRO A 557 -24.10 -36.36 -13.34
N ASP A 558 -23.45 -35.87 -14.37
CA ASP A 558 -22.28 -36.51 -15.03
C ASP A 558 -20.95 -36.20 -14.31
N GLY A 559 -21.00 -35.48 -13.18
CA GLY A 559 -19.85 -35.06 -12.39
C GLY A 559 -19.05 -33.92 -12.99
N SER A 560 -19.56 -33.27 -14.06
CA SER A 560 -19.02 -31.97 -14.53
C SER A 560 -19.47 -30.84 -13.64
N VAL A 561 -18.72 -29.73 -13.64
CA VAL A 561 -19.09 -28.50 -12.90
C VAL A 561 -19.24 -27.36 -13.89
N ILE A 562 -20.40 -26.74 -13.90
CA ILE A 562 -20.73 -25.59 -14.75
C ILE A 562 -21.03 -24.36 -13.92
N LEU A 563 -20.88 -23.19 -14.53
CA LEU A 563 -21.34 -21.94 -13.93
C LEU A 563 -22.78 -21.69 -14.37
N ILE A 564 -23.66 -21.55 -13.39
CA ILE A 564 -25.05 -21.15 -13.63
C ILE A 564 -25.29 -19.79 -13.00
N GLU A 565 -26.11 -18.99 -13.67
CA GLU A 565 -26.60 -17.73 -13.11
C GLU A 565 -27.81 -18.01 -12.23
N LYS A 566 -27.72 -17.56 -10.96
CA LYS A 566 -28.85 -17.59 -10.03
C LYS A 566 -29.20 -16.17 -9.60
N GLU A 567 -30.45 -15.83 -9.71
CA GLU A 567 -30.97 -14.60 -9.11
C GLU A 567 -31.16 -14.81 -7.61
N MET A 568 -30.61 -13.89 -6.82
CA MET A 568 -30.71 -13.92 -5.37
C MET A 568 -31.11 -12.55 -4.83
N THR A 569 -32.23 -12.53 -4.12
CA THR A 569 -32.70 -11.34 -3.38
C THR A 569 -32.35 -11.49 -1.91
N LYS A 570 -31.67 -10.48 -1.35
CA LYS A 570 -31.34 -10.42 0.07
C LYS A 570 -31.26 -8.99 0.59
N MET A 571 -31.45 -8.83 1.90
CA MET A 571 -31.08 -7.59 2.59
C MET A 571 -29.56 -7.48 2.61
N GLY A 572 -29.01 -6.45 2.00
CA GLY A 572 -27.59 -6.21 1.89
C GLY A 572 -27.16 -4.91 2.55
N LEU A 573 -26.01 -4.94 3.23
CA LEU A 573 -25.40 -3.75 3.79
C LEU A 573 -24.72 -2.93 2.67
N GLU A 574 -24.93 -1.63 2.69
CA GLU A 574 -24.21 -0.65 1.87
C GLU A 574 -23.50 0.34 2.79
N PHE A 575 -22.37 0.85 2.36
CA PHE A 575 -21.62 1.91 3.06
C PHE A 575 -20.86 2.77 2.06
N SER A 576 -20.44 3.95 2.47
CA SER A 576 -19.63 4.81 1.61
C SER A 576 -18.14 4.59 1.84
N ALA A 577 -17.38 4.53 0.77
CA ALA A 577 -15.93 4.32 0.83
C ALA A 577 -15.21 4.88 -0.41
N LEU A 578 -13.90 5.00 -0.32
CA LEU A 578 -13.05 5.34 -1.45
C LEU A 578 -12.84 4.11 -2.34
N ASP A 579 -13.31 4.18 -3.58
CA ASP A 579 -13.05 3.13 -4.56
C ASP A 579 -11.54 2.97 -4.81
N PRO A 580 -10.98 1.76 -4.72
CA PRO A 580 -9.53 1.55 -4.82
C PRO A 580 -8.97 1.81 -6.22
N ILE A 581 -9.80 1.72 -7.26
CA ILE A 581 -9.41 1.89 -8.67
C ILE A 581 -9.64 3.34 -9.12
N THR A 582 -10.88 3.81 -9.04
CA THR A 582 -11.26 5.15 -9.53
C THR A 582 -10.86 6.27 -8.58
N LYS A 583 -10.52 5.96 -7.33
CA LYS A 583 -10.23 6.92 -6.24
C LYS A 583 -11.38 7.89 -5.96
N GLN A 584 -12.60 7.55 -6.37
CA GLN A 584 -13.80 8.31 -6.05
C GLN A 584 -14.46 7.79 -4.78
N TRP A 585 -15.10 8.68 -4.05
CA TRP A 585 -15.93 8.32 -2.91
C TRP A 585 -17.28 7.85 -3.41
N THR A 586 -17.53 6.56 -3.28
CA THR A 586 -18.71 5.90 -3.83
C THR A 586 -19.46 5.11 -2.77
N ARG A 587 -20.69 4.75 -3.09
CA ARG A 587 -21.46 3.81 -2.31
C ARG A 587 -20.97 2.40 -2.63
N GLU A 588 -20.32 1.78 -1.66
CA GLU A 588 -19.86 0.40 -1.73
C GLU A 588 -20.92 -0.54 -1.18
N ARG A 589 -20.86 -1.78 -1.59
CA ARG A 589 -21.84 -2.82 -1.26
C ARG A 589 -21.14 -4.01 -0.63
N THR A 590 -21.76 -4.61 0.37
CA THR A 590 -21.39 -5.92 0.84
C THR A 590 -22.05 -6.96 -0.05
N ASP A 591 -21.47 -7.21 -1.18
CA ASP A 591 -21.75 -8.42 -1.93
C ASP A 591 -20.63 -9.43 -1.68
N ARG A 592 -20.81 -10.66 -2.17
CA ARG A 592 -19.75 -11.69 -2.12
C ARG A 592 -18.47 -11.28 -2.86
N LYS A 593 -18.48 -10.17 -3.59
CA LYS A 593 -17.35 -9.58 -4.29
C LYS A 593 -16.68 -8.46 -3.48
N SER A 594 -17.37 -7.88 -2.49
CA SER A 594 -16.82 -6.82 -1.63
C SER A 594 -15.93 -7.43 -0.56
N THR A 595 -14.63 -7.25 -0.72
CA THR A 595 -13.60 -7.77 0.19
C THR A 595 -13.47 -6.98 1.50
N ARG A 596 -14.24 -5.91 1.72
CA ARG A 596 -14.05 -5.00 2.85
C ARG A 596 -14.64 -5.47 4.17
N LEU A 597 -15.71 -6.26 4.13
CA LEU A 597 -16.29 -6.91 5.33
C LEU A 597 -15.88 -8.39 5.45
N ASN A 598 -14.96 -8.84 4.64
CA ASN A 598 -14.49 -10.20 4.69
C ASN A 598 -13.67 -10.42 5.97
N SER A 599 -13.93 -11.52 6.67
CA SER A 599 -13.25 -11.92 7.91
C SER A 599 -11.74 -12.03 7.78
N SER A 600 -11.20 -12.32 6.58
CA SER A 600 -9.77 -12.33 6.32
C SER A 600 -9.15 -10.92 6.38
N HIS A 601 -9.86 -9.87 5.97
CA HIS A 601 -9.43 -8.49 6.21
C HIS A 601 -9.45 -8.13 7.70
N LEU A 602 -10.40 -8.66 8.46
CA LEU A 602 -10.39 -8.59 9.93
C LEU A 602 -9.16 -9.31 10.49
N GLY A 603 -8.85 -10.50 9.99
CA GLY A 603 -7.66 -11.28 10.37
C GLY A 603 -6.37 -10.53 10.07
N ILE A 604 -6.20 -10.01 8.85
CA ILE A 604 -5.02 -9.21 8.45
C ILE A 604 -4.89 -7.95 9.33
N SER A 605 -5.98 -7.23 9.53
CA SER A 605 -5.98 -6.03 10.37
C SER A 605 -5.62 -6.34 11.81
N TYR A 606 -6.06 -7.49 12.33
CA TYR A 606 -5.72 -7.95 13.66
C TYR A 606 -4.27 -8.43 13.75
N ALA A 607 -3.78 -9.18 12.76
CA ALA A 607 -2.41 -9.67 12.70
C ALA A 607 -1.39 -8.53 12.79
N VAL A 608 -1.62 -7.40 12.12
CA VAL A 608 -0.76 -6.21 12.21
C VAL A 608 -0.69 -5.65 13.64
N PHE A 609 -1.72 -5.84 14.47
CA PHE A 609 -1.78 -5.37 15.85
C PHE A 609 -1.31 -6.39 16.90
N CYS A 610 -1.44 -7.68 16.62
CA CYS A 610 -0.99 -8.74 17.52
C CYS A 610 0.53 -9.01 17.46
N LEU A 611 1.24 -8.38 16.54
CA LEU A 611 2.68 -8.54 16.33
C LEU A 611 3.54 -7.64 17.25
N LYS A 612 2.99 -7.22 18.36
CA LYS A 612 3.73 -6.55 19.44
C LYS A 612 4.13 -7.51 20.55
#